data_55975727c33b2c9972d7a808d059afed
#
_entry.id   55975727c33b2c9972d7a808d059afed
#
_cell.length_a   1.000
_cell.length_b   1.000
_cell.length_c   1.000
_cell.angle_alpha   90.00
_cell.angle_beta   90.00
_cell.angle_gamma   90.00
#
_symmetry.space_group_name_H-M   'P 1'
#
loop_
_entity.id
_entity.type
_entity.pdbx_description
1 polymer ?
#
loop_
_entity_poly.entity_id
_entity_poly.type
_entity_poly.pdbx_seq_one_letter_code
_entity_poly.pdbx_strand_id
1 'polypeptide(L)'
;MGINLSNFLSSKSKNAKMIDFQDLDHVDGVSISVVSANLYNDNRDDLSMFYFRDGANHASVYTQSKIISENIKWNLNQNSKRIYSLIVNTRNANAFTGKQGYESLKKLSYIISLELSKKTRAR
;
A
#
# COMPACT_ATOMS: atom_id res chain seq x y z
N MET A 1 -1.07 17.92 -9.92
CA MET A 1 -0.34 18.51 -8.79
C MET A 1 0.78 17.55 -8.45
N GLY A 2 2.03 17.87 -8.80
CA GLY A 2 3.19 17.04 -8.47
C GLY A 2 3.48 17.12 -6.97
N ILE A 3 3.74 15.99 -6.34
CA ILE A 3 4.17 15.94 -4.94
C ILE A 3 5.62 16.40 -4.91
N ASN A 4 5.88 17.56 -4.31
CA ASN A 4 7.25 18.02 -4.09
C ASN A 4 7.86 17.23 -2.91
N LEU A 5 8.58 16.17 -3.24
CA LEU A 5 9.24 15.28 -2.28
C LEU A 5 10.47 15.91 -1.61
N SER A 6 10.97 17.04 -2.11
CA SER A 6 12.18 17.68 -1.58
C SER A 6 12.03 18.14 -0.12
N ASN A 7 10.84 18.56 0.29
CA ASN A 7 10.56 18.98 1.67
C ASN A 7 10.39 17.80 2.64
N PHE A 8 10.04 16.61 2.13
CA PHE A 8 9.88 15.40 2.93
C PHE A 8 11.23 14.77 3.32
N LEU A 9 12.26 15.07 2.54
CA LEU A 9 13.57 14.43 2.62
C LEU A 9 14.63 15.29 3.35
N SER A 10 14.21 16.35 4.04
CA SER A 10 15.14 17.29 4.69
C SER A 10 15.89 16.72 5.91
N SER A 11 15.48 15.59 6.47
CA SER A 11 16.21 14.91 7.53
C SER A 11 17.16 13.85 6.94
N LYS A 12 18.27 14.30 6.38
CA LYS A 12 19.28 13.38 5.82
C LYS A 12 19.99 12.63 6.95
N SER A 13 19.81 11.32 6.99
CA SER A 13 20.77 10.46 7.69
C SER A 13 22.15 10.64 7.04
N LYS A 14 23.20 10.86 7.83
CA LYS A 14 24.58 11.04 7.33
C LYS A 14 25.07 9.87 6.45
N ASN A 15 24.42 8.72 6.53
CA ASN A 15 24.82 7.48 5.87
C ASN A 15 23.88 7.07 4.72
N ALA A 16 22.80 7.82 4.46
CA ALA A 16 21.89 7.51 3.36
C ALA A 16 22.24 8.37 2.13
N LYS A 17 22.74 7.72 1.09
CA LYS A 17 22.88 8.34 -0.22
C LYS A 17 21.48 8.39 -0.84
N MET A 18 20.82 9.52 -0.79
CA MET A 18 19.52 9.69 -1.40
C MET A 18 19.70 9.92 -2.91
N ILE A 19 18.95 9.18 -3.68
CA ILE A 19 18.81 9.41 -5.12
C ILE A 19 17.86 10.61 -5.27
N ASP A 20 18.23 11.59 -6.11
CA ASP A 20 17.32 12.65 -6.49
C ASP A 20 16.16 12.04 -7.25
N PHE A 21 14.95 12.20 -6.70
CA PHE A 21 13.74 11.73 -7.38
C PHE A 21 13.44 12.70 -8.51
N GLN A 22 13.37 12.20 -9.72
CA GLN A 22 12.86 12.93 -10.86
C GLN A 22 11.32 12.95 -10.80
N ASP A 23 10.71 14.00 -11.32
CA ASP A 23 9.27 14.00 -11.54
C ASP A 23 8.93 12.85 -12.49
N LEU A 24 8.07 11.96 -12.02
CA LEU A 24 7.62 10.82 -12.81
C LEU A 24 6.45 11.26 -13.69
N ASP A 25 6.50 10.86 -14.95
CA ASP A 25 5.38 11.02 -15.87
C ASP A 25 4.15 10.26 -15.36
N HIS A 26 2.98 10.76 -15.76
CA HIS A 26 1.72 10.11 -15.45
C HIS A 26 1.66 8.72 -16.11
N VAL A 27 1.39 7.68 -15.32
CA VAL A 27 1.16 6.32 -15.84
C VAL A 27 -0.34 6.12 -16.04
N ASP A 28 -0.75 5.96 -17.30
CA ASP A 28 -2.16 5.75 -17.61
C ASP A 28 -2.69 4.46 -16.96
N GLY A 29 -3.90 4.53 -16.42
CA GLY A 29 -4.53 3.42 -15.71
C GLY A 29 -4.08 3.22 -14.26
N VAL A 30 -3.16 4.05 -13.76
CA VAL A 30 -2.72 4.03 -12.35
C VAL A 30 -3.21 5.28 -11.64
N SER A 31 -3.84 5.09 -10.49
CA SER A 31 -4.22 6.18 -9.60
C SER A 31 -3.66 5.94 -8.21
N ILE A 32 -3.21 7.00 -7.55
CA ILE A 32 -2.65 6.94 -6.20
C ILE A 32 -3.51 7.83 -5.29
N SER A 33 -3.86 7.30 -4.13
CA SER A 33 -4.53 8.03 -3.07
C SER A 33 -3.76 7.85 -1.78
N VAL A 34 -3.61 8.95 -1.04
CA VAL A 34 -2.91 8.96 0.25
C VAL A 34 -3.80 9.65 1.26
N VAL A 35 -3.92 9.07 2.44
CA VAL A 35 -4.77 9.58 3.52
C VAL A 35 -4.12 9.35 4.87
N SER A 36 -4.48 10.19 5.83
CA SER A 36 -4.27 9.91 7.25
C SER A 36 -5.39 8.99 7.74
N ALA A 37 -5.08 7.73 8.02
CA ALA A 37 -5.98 6.81 8.70
C ALA A 37 -5.89 6.95 10.24
N ASN A 38 -5.11 7.93 10.70
CA ASN A 38 -4.88 8.23 12.11
C ASN A 38 -4.39 7.00 12.90
N LEU A 39 -3.53 6.20 12.28
CA LEU A 39 -2.87 5.07 12.96
C LEU A 39 -1.95 5.58 14.09
N TYR A 40 -1.59 6.84 14.03
CA TYR A 40 -0.86 7.60 15.05
C TYR A 40 -1.47 8.99 15.16
N ASN A 41 -1.49 9.56 16.36
CA ASN A 41 -2.10 10.86 16.65
C ASN A 41 -1.30 12.07 16.11
N ASP A 42 -0.68 11.96 14.93
CA ASP A 42 0.18 12.99 14.38
C ASP A 42 -0.32 13.59 13.04
N ASN A 43 -1.54 13.25 12.62
CA ASN A 43 -2.19 13.72 11.39
C ASN A 43 -1.36 13.57 10.12
N ARG A 44 -0.36 12.66 10.12
CA ARG A 44 0.43 12.37 8.92
C ARG A 44 -0.27 11.34 8.05
N ASP A 45 0.00 11.43 6.77
CA ASP A 45 -0.40 10.41 5.82
C ASP A 45 0.28 9.09 6.15
N ASP A 46 -0.51 8.10 6.53
CA ASP A 46 -0.05 6.80 7.00
C ASP A 46 -0.61 5.61 6.20
N LEU A 47 -1.52 5.90 5.29
CA LEU A 47 -2.14 4.90 4.42
C LEU A 47 -2.14 5.39 2.97
N SER A 48 -1.60 4.58 2.07
CA SER A 48 -1.65 4.83 0.64
C SER A 48 -2.26 3.65 -0.11
N MET A 49 -2.98 3.98 -1.18
CA MET A 49 -3.57 3.00 -2.08
C MET A 49 -3.17 3.32 -3.52
N PHE A 50 -2.65 2.32 -4.21
CA PHE A 50 -2.47 2.32 -5.64
C PHE A 50 -3.63 1.55 -6.25
N TYR A 51 -4.31 2.16 -7.21
CA TYR A 51 -5.39 1.54 -7.96
C TYR A 51 -4.98 1.35 -9.41
N PHE A 52 -5.16 0.14 -9.93
CA PHE A 52 -4.86 -0.26 -11.30
C PHE A 52 -6.17 -0.50 -12.04
N ARG A 53 -6.58 0.44 -12.88
CA ARG A 53 -7.86 0.40 -13.61
C ARG A 53 -8.07 -0.92 -14.37
N ASP A 54 -7.04 -1.36 -15.08
CA ASP A 54 -7.09 -2.54 -15.92
C ASP A 54 -6.43 -3.76 -15.27
N GLY A 55 -6.06 -3.62 -14.00
CA GLY A 55 -5.28 -4.58 -13.25
C GLY A 55 -3.80 -4.57 -13.64
N ALA A 56 -2.95 -5.02 -12.73
CA ALA A 56 -1.51 -5.12 -12.95
C ALA A 56 -1.01 -6.55 -12.66
N ASN A 57 -0.08 -7.02 -13.47
CA ASN A 57 0.67 -8.23 -13.13
C ASN A 57 1.65 -7.89 -12.01
N HIS A 58 1.83 -8.80 -11.08
CA HIS A 58 2.77 -8.59 -9.98
C HIS A 58 3.66 -9.80 -9.75
N ALA A 59 4.82 -9.55 -9.22
CA ALA A 59 5.72 -10.55 -8.67
C ALA A 59 6.14 -10.09 -7.27
N SER A 60 6.24 -11.02 -6.35
CA SER A 60 6.55 -10.71 -4.94
C SER A 60 7.64 -11.61 -4.42
N VAL A 61 8.50 -11.04 -3.60
CA VAL A 61 9.48 -11.76 -2.80
C VAL A 61 9.16 -11.54 -1.33
N TYR A 62 9.32 -12.58 -0.53
CA TYR A 62 8.96 -12.54 0.88
C TYR A 62 10.15 -12.95 1.76
N THR A 63 10.10 -12.53 3.01
CA THR A 63 11.09 -12.92 4.01
C THR A 63 11.10 -14.43 4.23
N GLN A 64 12.27 -14.98 4.52
CA GLN A 64 12.46 -16.37 4.98
C GLN A 64 12.34 -16.52 6.50
N SER A 65 11.98 -15.46 7.22
CA SER A 65 11.76 -15.51 8.66
C SER A 65 10.68 -16.53 9.02
N LYS A 66 10.88 -17.28 10.10
CA LYS A 66 9.84 -18.16 10.66
C LYS A 66 8.65 -17.39 11.25
N ILE A 67 8.88 -16.13 11.61
CA ILE A 67 7.86 -15.22 12.16
C ILE A 67 7.56 -14.19 11.09
N ILE A 68 6.37 -14.28 10.53
CA ILE A 68 5.89 -13.35 9.48
C ILE A 68 4.61 -12.64 9.94
N SER A 69 4.43 -11.41 9.47
CA SER A 69 3.25 -10.60 9.77
C SER A 69 2.00 -11.13 9.05
N GLU A 70 0.82 -10.76 9.52
CA GLU A 70 -0.44 -11.26 8.98
C GLU A 70 -0.70 -10.77 7.54
N ASN A 71 -0.21 -9.59 7.17
CA ASN A 71 -0.27 -9.11 5.79
C ASN A 71 0.59 -9.96 4.82
N ILE A 72 1.74 -10.46 5.26
CA ILE A 72 2.53 -11.41 4.45
C ILE A 72 1.77 -12.72 4.29
N LYS A 73 1.20 -13.28 5.37
CA LYS A 73 0.35 -14.49 5.30
C LYS A 73 -0.84 -14.28 4.37
N TRP A 74 -1.48 -13.11 4.44
CA TRP A 74 -2.56 -12.73 3.53
C TRP A 74 -2.10 -12.78 2.07
N ASN A 75 -0.99 -12.11 1.74
CA ASN A 75 -0.47 -12.05 0.38
C ASN A 75 -0.07 -13.44 -0.15
N LEU A 76 0.55 -14.28 0.67
CA LEU A 76 0.91 -15.64 0.31
C LEU A 76 -0.31 -16.53 -0.03
N ASN A 77 -1.46 -16.23 0.56
CA ASN A 77 -2.71 -16.95 0.30
C ASN A 77 -3.48 -16.42 -0.93
N GLN A 78 -2.99 -15.34 -1.59
CA GLN A 78 -3.59 -14.85 -2.81
C GLN A 78 -3.01 -15.59 -4.02
N ASN A 79 -3.85 -16.32 -4.75
CA ASN A 79 -3.44 -17.10 -5.92
C ASN A 79 -3.52 -16.30 -7.24
N SER A 80 -3.98 -15.06 -7.20
CA SER A 80 -4.10 -14.23 -8.39
C SER A 80 -2.75 -13.67 -8.81
N LYS A 81 -2.41 -13.82 -10.08
CA LYS A 81 -1.25 -13.15 -10.69
C LYS A 81 -1.54 -11.69 -11.03
N ARG A 82 -2.80 -11.28 -10.96
CA ARG A 82 -3.26 -9.93 -11.32
C ARG A 82 -3.88 -9.27 -10.11
N ILE A 83 -3.47 -8.03 -9.83
CA ILE A 83 -4.00 -7.21 -8.75
C ILE A 83 -4.66 -5.95 -9.30
N TYR A 84 -5.67 -5.45 -8.61
CA TYR A 84 -6.37 -4.21 -8.93
C TYR A 84 -6.12 -3.10 -7.93
N SER A 85 -5.58 -3.44 -6.77
CA SER A 85 -5.11 -2.45 -5.79
C SER A 85 -3.96 -2.99 -4.97
N LEU A 86 -3.08 -2.06 -4.57
CA LEU A 86 -2.03 -2.28 -3.59
C LEU A 86 -2.23 -1.27 -2.47
N ILE A 87 -2.28 -1.75 -1.23
CA ILE A 87 -2.41 -0.90 -0.05
C ILE A 87 -1.13 -0.99 0.75
N VAL A 88 -0.63 0.17 1.11
CA VAL A 88 0.57 0.30 1.92
C VAL A 88 0.25 1.16 3.14
N ASN A 89 0.48 0.63 4.32
CA ASN A 89 0.43 1.38 5.56
C ASN A 89 1.84 1.57 6.13
N THR A 90 2.06 2.68 6.81
CA THR A 90 3.30 2.96 7.51
C THR A 90 3.16 2.66 9.00
N ARG A 91 4.27 2.37 9.66
CA ARG A 91 4.43 2.23 11.12
C ARG A 91 3.68 1.07 11.80
N ASN A 92 2.68 0.48 11.18
CA ASN A 92 1.97 -0.65 11.73
C ASN A 92 2.34 -1.92 10.94
N ALA A 93 3.23 -2.73 11.49
CA ALA A 93 3.71 -3.96 10.83
C ALA A 93 2.67 -5.09 10.80
N ASN A 94 1.55 -4.96 11.52
CA ASN A 94 0.55 -6.01 11.69
C ASN A 94 1.16 -7.38 12.09
N ALA A 95 2.23 -7.32 12.89
CA ALA A 95 2.93 -8.50 13.41
C ALA A 95 2.35 -8.89 14.76
N PHE A 96 2.31 -10.20 15.03
CA PHE A 96 1.78 -10.78 16.29
C PHE A 96 0.31 -10.46 16.59
N THR A 97 -0.47 -10.06 15.59
CA THR A 97 -1.91 -9.77 15.77
C THR A 97 -2.80 -11.01 15.61
N GLY A 98 -2.21 -12.12 15.18
CA GLY A 98 -2.86 -13.43 15.09
C GLY A 98 -4.12 -13.42 14.23
N LYS A 99 -5.08 -14.25 14.59
CA LYS A 99 -6.33 -14.42 13.83
C LYS A 99 -7.09 -13.10 13.64
N GLN A 100 -7.10 -12.24 14.65
CA GLN A 100 -7.81 -10.96 14.58
C GLN A 100 -7.20 -10.04 13.50
N GLY A 101 -5.87 -9.97 13.41
CA GLY A 101 -5.19 -9.19 12.37
C GLY A 101 -5.49 -9.72 10.97
N TYR A 102 -5.49 -11.04 10.79
CA TYR A 102 -5.83 -11.67 9.51
C TYR A 102 -7.28 -11.39 9.08
N GLU A 103 -8.25 -11.53 9.99
CA GLU A 103 -9.67 -11.24 9.69
C GLU A 103 -9.89 -9.73 9.39
N SER A 104 -9.14 -8.86 10.04
CA SER A 104 -9.17 -7.42 9.72
C SER A 104 -8.70 -7.14 8.30
N LEU A 105 -7.63 -7.78 7.83
CA LEU A 105 -7.16 -7.67 6.45
C LEU A 105 -8.20 -8.20 5.45
N LYS A 106 -8.83 -9.32 5.75
CA LYS A 106 -9.91 -9.89 4.94
C LYS A 106 -11.08 -8.93 4.81
N LYS A 107 -11.50 -8.32 5.92
CA LYS A 107 -12.58 -7.30 5.93
C LYS A 107 -12.19 -6.07 5.13
N LEU A 108 -10.97 -5.56 5.31
CA LEU A 108 -10.46 -4.42 4.55
C LEU A 108 -10.46 -4.69 3.04
N SER A 109 -9.90 -5.82 2.63
CA SER A 109 -9.87 -6.25 1.22
C SER A 109 -11.28 -6.34 0.63
N TYR A 110 -12.23 -6.90 1.37
CA TYR A 110 -13.62 -6.99 0.95
C TYR A 110 -14.26 -5.62 0.74
N ILE A 111 -14.12 -4.70 1.70
CA ILE A 111 -14.65 -3.33 1.59
C ILE A 111 -14.08 -2.62 0.37
N ILE A 112 -12.77 -2.69 0.15
CA ILE A 112 -12.12 -2.07 -0.99
C ILE A 112 -12.62 -2.66 -2.30
N SER A 113 -12.76 -3.98 -2.39
CA SER A 113 -13.27 -4.64 -3.60
C SER A 113 -14.68 -4.18 -3.94
N LEU A 114 -15.55 -3.99 -2.95
CA LEU A 114 -16.90 -3.46 -3.14
C LEU A 114 -16.88 -2.03 -3.70
N GLU A 115 -16.07 -1.15 -3.10
CA GLU A 115 -16.00 0.26 -3.53
C GLU A 115 -15.41 0.40 -4.94
N LEU A 116 -14.37 -0.36 -5.26
CA LEU A 116 -13.78 -0.37 -6.60
C LEU A 116 -14.76 -0.92 -7.64
N SER A 117 -15.55 -1.95 -7.31
CA SER A 117 -16.58 -2.51 -8.21
C SER A 117 -17.70 -1.52 -8.51
N LYS A 118 -18.09 -0.67 -7.57
CA LYS A 118 -19.07 0.41 -7.80
C LYS A 118 -18.55 1.42 -8.81
N LYS A 119 -17.30 1.85 -8.70
CA LYS A 119 -16.66 2.79 -9.63
C LYS A 119 -16.57 2.24 -11.06
N THR A 120 -16.35 0.95 -11.21
CA THR A 120 -16.27 0.31 -12.53
C THR A 120 -17.63 0.24 -13.22
N ARG A 121 -18.74 0.09 -12.47
CA ARG A 121 -20.11 0.03 -13.00
C ARG A 121 -20.71 1.41 -13.32
N ALA A 122 -20.14 2.47 -12.78
CA ALA A 122 -20.60 3.85 -12.98
C ALA A 122 -20.01 4.55 -14.22
N ARG A 123 -19.27 3.83 -15.03
CA ARG A 123 -18.72 4.25 -16.33
C ARG A 123 -19.40 3.48 -17.46
#